data_889765ed7da7956ab2b144f9a2634b11
#
_entry.id   889765ed7da7956ab2b144f9a2634b11
#
_cell.length_a   1.000
_cell.length_b   1.000
_cell.length_c   1.000
_cell.angle_alpha   90.00
_cell.angle_beta   90.00
_cell.angle_gamma   90.00
#
_symmetry.space_group_name_H-M   'P 1'
#
loop_
_entity.id
_entity.type
_entity.pdbx_description
1 polymer ?
#
loop_
_entity_poly.entity_id
_entity_poly.type
_entity_poly.pdbx_seq_one_letter_code
_entity_poly.pdbx_strand_id
1 'polypeptide(L)'
;MKNKLPPFIEIYRALIATPSISATEEALDQSNADLITLLADWFKDLGFNVEVQPVPGTRNKFNMLASIGQGAGGLLLAGHTDTVPFDDGRWTRDPFTLTEHDGKLYGLGTADMKGFFAFILDALRDVDVTKLKKPLYILATADEETSMAGARYFAETTALRPDCAIIGEPTSLQPVRAHKGHISNAIRIQGQSGHSSDPARGVNAIELMHDAIGHILQLRDNLKERYHYE
;
A
#
# COMPACT_ATOMS: atom_id res chain seq x y z
N MET A 1 -30.91 -12.46 -3.31
CA MET A 1 -31.01 -11.01 -3.01
C MET A 1 -30.43 -10.28 -4.22
N LYS A 2 -31.09 -9.22 -4.75
CA LYS A 2 -30.49 -8.44 -5.84
C LYS A 2 -29.19 -7.79 -5.32
N ASN A 3 -28.12 -7.97 -6.07
CA ASN A 3 -26.80 -7.41 -5.77
C ASN A 3 -26.92 -5.87 -5.64
N LYS A 4 -26.62 -5.33 -4.46
CA LYS A 4 -26.73 -3.90 -4.17
C LYS A 4 -25.53 -3.10 -4.61
N LEU A 5 -24.47 -3.77 -5.11
CA LEU A 5 -23.25 -3.10 -5.54
C LEU A 5 -23.47 -2.24 -6.79
N PRO A 6 -22.88 -1.06 -6.86
CA PRO A 6 -22.83 -0.28 -8.09
C PRO A 6 -22.15 -1.05 -9.24
N PRO A 7 -22.31 -0.64 -10.50
CA PRO A 7 -21.52 -1.19 -11.60
C PRO A 7 -20.01 -1.11 -11.35
N PHE A 8 -19.24 -2.04 -11.92
CA PHE A 8 -17.78 -2.12 -11.74
C PHE A 8 -17.08 -0.76 -11.90
N ILE A 9 -17.40 -0.06 -12.98
CA ILE A 9 -16.74 1.23 -13.29
C ILE A 9 -17.10 2.32 -12.26
N GLU A 10 -18.27 2.27 -11.66
CA GLU A 10 -18.68 3.20 -10.61
C GLU A 10 -17.96 2.90 -9.29
N ILE A 11 -17.82 1.62 -8.95
CA ILE A 11 -16.98 1.18 -7.82
C ILE A 11 -15.55 1.70 -8.01
N TYR A 12 -14.99 1.45 -9.19
CA TYR A 12 -13.62 1.85 -9.51
C TYR A 12 -13.44 3.37 -9.41
N ARG A 13 -14.39 4.12 -10.00
CA ARG A 13 -14.40 5.58 -9.93
C ARG A 13 -14.44 6.10 -8.50
N ALA A 14 -15.28 5.54 -7.65
CA ALA A 14 -15.40 5.93 -6.26
C ALA A 14 -14.11 5.66 -5.47
N LEU A 15 -13.45 4.50 -5.70
CA LEU A 15 -12.17 4.18 -5.06
C LEU A 15 -11.06 5.19 -5.45
N ILE A 16 -10.98 5.56 -6.73
CA ILE A 16 -9.97 6.51 -7.20
C ILE A 16 -10.28 7.93 -6.71
N ALA A 17 -11.55 8.32 -6.69
CA ALA A 17 -11.99 9.64 -6.24
C ALA A 17 -11.85 9.86 -4.73
N THR A 18 -11.54 8.82 -3.95
CA THR A 18 -11.33 8.94 -2.50
C THR A 18 -9.83 9.02 -2.21
N PRO A 19 -9.26 10.21 -1.91
CA PRO A 19 -7.84 10.36 -1.63
C PRO A 19 -7.43 9.59 -0.37
N SER A 20 -6.22 9.01 -0.39
CA SER A 20 -5.67 8.24 0.73
C SER A 20 -4.15 8.15 0.67
N ILE A 21 -3.49 9.28 0.47
CA ILE A 21 -2.04 9.35 0.33
C ILE A 21 -1.36 9.00 1.65
N SER A 22 -0.35 8.13 1.61
CA SER A 22 0.60 7.93 2.69
C SER A 22 1.91 8.63 2.37
N ALA A 23 2.36 9.48 3.27
CA ALA A 23 3.59 10.24 3.12
C ALA A 23 4.34 10.38 4.44
N THR A 24 5.68 10.46 4.37
CA THR A 24 6.52 10.82 5.52
C THR A 24 6.42 12.30 5.87
N GLU A 25 6.09 13.13 4.90
CA GLU A 25 5.80 14.54 5.09
C GLU A 25 4.35 14.72 5.54
N GLU A 26 4.18 15.29 6.73
CA GLU A 26 2.88 15.44 7.38
C GLU A 26 1.86 16.22 6.55
N ALA A 27 2.32 17.21 5.80
CA ALA A 27 1.46 18.07 4.98
C ALA A 27 0.83 17.31 3.78
N LEU A 28 1.41 16.19 3.38
CA LEU A 28 0.95 15.38 2.27
C LEU A 28 0.22 14.12 2.74
N ASP A 29 0.40 13.72 4.00
CA ASP A 29 -0.18 12.51 4.55
C ASP A 29 -1.68 12.66 4.79
N GLN A 30 -2.47 11.70 4.32
CA GLN A 30 -3.93 11.70 4.38
C GLN A 30 -4.45 10.48 5.11
N SER A 31 -5.59 10.61 5.77
CA SER A 31 -6.33 9.48 6.32
C SER A 31 -6.91 8.59 5.21
N ASN A 32 -6.95 7.29 5.44
CA ASN A 32 -7.69 6.36 4.58
C ASN A 32 -9.11 6.06 5.11
N ALA A 33 -9.60 6.79 6.12
CA ALA A 33 -10.87 6.50 6.80
C ALA A 33 -12.07 6.48 5.85
N ASP A 34 -12.15 7.43 4.93
CA ASP A 34 -13.27 7.53 3.98
C ASP A 34 -13.26 6.34 3.02
N LEU A 35 -12.08 5.94 2.55
CA LEU A 35 -11.94 4.77 1.67
C LEU A 35 -12.28 3.47 2.41
N ILE A 36 -11.85 3.32 3.65
CA ILE A 36 -12.20 2.19 4.51
C ILE A 36 -13.71 2.13 4.77
N THR A 37 -14.35 3.27 5.00
CA THR A 37 -15.80 3.34 5.20
C THR A 37 -16.53 2.88 3.95
N LEU A 38 -16.12 3.36 2.78
CA LEU A 38 -16.69 2.99 1.49
C LEU A 38 -16.57 1.47 1.23
N LEU A 39 -15.40 0.90 1.46
CA LEU A 39 -15.17 -0.55 1.32
C LEU A 39 -16.00 -1.33 2.35
N ALA A 40 -16.02 -0.89 3.60
CA ALA A 40 -16.76 -1.55 4.67
C ALA A 40 -18.25 -1.65 4.35
N ASP A 41 -18.84 -0.60 3.80
CA ASP A 41 -20.28 -0.59 3.46
C ASP A 41 -20.57 -1.55 2.30
N TRP A 42 -19.75 -1.59 1.27
CA TRP A 42 -19.94 -2.54 0.16
C TRP A 42 -19.77 -4.00 0.61
N PHE A 43 -18.78 -4.31 1.46
CA PHE A 43 -18.64 -5.68 1.97
C PHE A 43 -19.76 -6.08 2.92
N LYS A 44 -20.29 -5.16 3.74
CA LYS A 44 -21.50 -5.40 4.55
C LYS A 44 -22.73 -5.69 3.68
N ASP A 45 -22.88 -4.94 2.57
CA ASP A 45 -23.98 -5.16 1.62
C ASP A 45 -23.91 -6.53 0.94
N LEU A 46 -22.71 -7.10 0.81
CA LEU A 46 -22.46 -8.47 0.35
C LEU A 46 -22.64 -9.52 1.47
N GLY A 47 -22.91 -9.10 2.71
CA GLY A 47 -23.13 -9.99 3.85
C GLY A 47 -21.88 -10.39 4.61
N PHE A 48 -20.74 -9.72 4.38
CA PHE A 48 -19.54 -9.93 5.18
C PHE A 48 -19.67 -9.36 6.59
N ASN A 49 -19.08 -10.03 7.56
CA ASN A 49 -18.73 -9.41 8.83
C ASN A 49 -17.52 -8.52 8.63
N VAL A 50 -17.62 -7.24 9.03
CA VAL A 50 -16.58 -6.25 8.78
C VAL A 50 -16.09 -5.64 10.08
N GLU A 51 -14.79 -5.73 10.31
CA GLU A 51 -14.07 -5.09 11.40
C GLU A 51 -13.18 -3.98 10.86
N VAL A 52 -13.26 -2.81 11.46
CA VAL A 52 -12.37 -1.68 11.17
C VAL A 52 -11.50 -1.43 12.40
N GLN A 53 -10.19 -1.46 12.22
CA GLN A 53 -9.21 -1.37 13.29
C GLN A 53 -8.33 -0.13 13.09
N PRO A 54 -8.27 0.81 14.06
CA PRO A 54 -7.29 1.88 14.01
C PRO A 54 -5.88 1.30 14.12
N VAL A 55 -4.96 1.81 13.32
CA VAL A 55 -3.56 1.38 13.32
C VAL A 55 -2.78 2.23 14.33
N PRO A 56 -2.27 1.64 15.43
CA PRO A 56 -1.57 2.38 16.47
C PRO A 56 -0.32 3.10 15.95
N GLY A 57 -0.05 4.29 16.48
CA GLY A 57 1.14 5.06 16.12
C GLY A 57 1.05 5.77 14.76
N THR A 58 -0.08 5.70 14.08
CA THR A 58 -0.35 6.39 12.82
C THR A 58 -1.35 7.53 13.01
N ARG A 59 -1.47 8.40 12.01
CA ARG A 59 -2.42 9.50 12.01
C ARG A 59 -3.69 9.12 11.28
N ASN A 60 -4.73 8.73 12.04
CA ASN A 60 -6.04 8.41 11.44
C ASN A 60 -5.97 7.37 10.30
N LYS A 61 -5.16 6.32 10.48
CA LYS A 61 -5.08 5.22 9.54
C LYS A 61 -5.79 4.00 10.10
N PHE A 62 -6.43 3.25 9.23
CA PHE A 62 -7.28 2.13 9.60
C PHE A 62 -7.02 0.93 8.69
N ASN A 63 -7.04 -0.26 9.28
CA ASN A 63 -7.22 -1.51 8.55
C ASN A 63 -8.69 -1.89 8.51
N MET A 64 -9.10 -2.64 7.49
CA MET A 64 -10.39 -3.32 7.44
C MET A 64 -10.17 -4.80 7.21
N LEU A 65 -10.82 -5.62 8.02
CA LEU A 65 -10.97 -7.06 7.79
C LEU A 65 -12.43 -7.37 7.53
N ALA A 66 -12.76 -7.82 6.33
CA ALA A 66 -14.06 -8.36 6.01
C ALA A 66 -13.98 -9.88 5.89
N SER A 67 -14.90 -10.61 6.52
CA SER A 67 -14.90 -12.07 6.59
C SER A 67 -16.27 -12.66 6.32
N ILE A 68 -16.33 -13.78 5.61
CA ILE A 68 -17.55 -14.53 5.37
C ILE A 68 -17.24 -16.04 5.29
N GLY A 69 -18.21 -16.87 5.64
CA GLY A 69 -18.03 -18.32 5.72
C GLY A 69 -17.58 -18.77 7.12
N GLN A 70 -17.43 -20.07 7.29
CA GLN A 70 -17.08 -20.69 8.56
C GLN A 70 -16.01 -21.77 8.40
N GLY A 71 -15.38 -22.13 9.51
CA GLY A 71 -14.35 -23.16 9.56
C GLY A 71 -12.93 -22.60 9.63
N ALA A 72 -11.94 -23.47 9.57
CA ALA A 72 -10.52 -23.13 9.58
C ALA A 72 -9.96 -22.95 8.16
N GLY A 73 -8.85 -22.25 8.06
CA GLY A 73 -8.17 -22.02 6.77
C GLY A 73 -8.84 -20.96 5.94
N GLY A 74 -9.02 -21.21 4.63
CA GLY A 74 -9.69 -20.33 3.71
C GLY A 74 -8.74 -19.50 2.85
N LEU A 75 -9.29 -18.50 2.14
CA LEU A 75 -8.57 -17.61 1.25
C LEU A 75 -8.55 -16.21 1.82
N LEU A 76 -7.37 -15.60 1.86
CA LEU A 76 -7.19 -14.19 2.16
C LEU A 76 -6.87 -13.43 0.85
N LEU A 77 -7.67 -12.41 0.53
CA LEU A 77 -7.36 -11.42 -0.49
C LEU A 77 -6.93 -10.13 0.21
N ALA A 78 -5.71 -9.70 -0.01
CA ALA A 78 -5.13 -8.56 0.71
C ALA A 78 -4.62 -7.50 -0.25
N GLY A 79 -4.75 -6.24 0.17
CA GLY A 79 -4.22 -5.09 -0.52
C GLY A 79 -4.12 -3.89 0.40
N HIS A 80 -3.35 -2.87 -0.03
CA HIS A 80 -3.30 -1.60 0.67
C HIS A 80 -4.29 -0.59 0.09
N THR A 81 -4.66 0.37 0.90
CA THR A 81 -5.62 1.41 0.56
C THR A 81 -4.97 2.75 0.29
N ASP A 82 -3.73 2.89 0.65
CA ASP A 82 -2.97 4.11 0.46
C ASP A 82 -2.33 4.19 -0.94
N THR A 83 -1.84 5.35 -1.27
CA THR A 83 -1.11 5.65 -2.49
C THR A 83 0.05 6.58 -2.18
N VAL A 84 1.08 6.57 -3.02
CA VAL A 84 2.16 7.56 -2.96
C VAL A 84 1.65 8.98 -3.20
N PRO A 85 2.37 10.03 -2.74
CA PRO A 85 2.15 11.39 -3.22
C PRO A 85 2.35 11.48 -4.74
N PHE A 86 1.54 12.28 -5.38
CA PHE A 86 1.69 12.53 -6.82
C PHE A 86 2.49 13.80 -7.09
N ASP A 87 3.15 13.83 -8.24
CA ASP A 87 3.90 14.99 -8.73
C ASP A 87 3.02 15.75 -9.75
N ASP A 88 2.55 16.91 -9.38
CA ASP A 88 1.70 17.77 -10.22
C ASP A 88 2.32 18.06 -11.61
N GLY A 89 3.65 18.08 -11.71
CA GLY A 89 4.35 18.30 -12.97
C GLY A 89 4.33 17.12 -13.94
N ARG A 90 3.99 15.91 -13.47
CA ARG A 90 3.98 14.69 -14.28
C ARG A 90 2.59 14.20 -14.64
N TRP A 91 1.57 14.61 -13.89
CA TRP A 91 0.19 14.25 -14.18
C TRP A 91 -0.42 15.23 -15.18
N THR A 92 -0.88 14.70 -16.30
CA THR A 92 -1.57 15.47 -17.35
C THR A 92 -3.08 15.56 -17.14
N ARG A 93 -3.59 14.85 -16.13
CA ARG A 93 -5.01 14.78 -15.74
C ARG A 93 -5.10 14.73 -14.23
N ASP A 94 -6.26 15.05 -13.68
CA ASP A 94 -6.50 14.93 -12.24
C ASP A 94 -6.28 13.48 -11.76
N PRO A 95 -5.34 13.22 -10.83
CA PRO A 95 -5.03 11.88 -10.34
C PRO A 95 -6.19 11.21 -9.61
N PHE A 96 -7.14 11.98 -9.08
CA PHE A 96 -8.32 11.48 -8.38
C PHE A 96 -9.57 11.35 -9.26
N THR A 97 -9.44 11.60 -10.54
CA THR A 97 -10.51 11.40 -11.52
C THR A 97 -10.20 10.20 -12.41
N LEU A 98 -10.97 9.11 -12.26
CA LEU A 98 -10.81 7.93 -13.12
C LEU A 98 -11.09 8.32 -14.58
N THR A 99 -10.08 8.20 -15.42
CA THR A 99 -10.16 8.54 -16.84
C THR A 99 -9.96 7.29 -17.68
N GLU A 100 -10.87 7.04 -18.62
CA GLU A 100 -10.72 6.01 -19.65
C GLU A 100 -10.15 6.62 -20.93
N HIS A 101 -9.06 6.04 -21.45
CA HIS A 101 -8.42 6.44 -22.68
C HIS A 101 -7.67 5.25 -23.30
N ASP A 102 -7.83 5.02 -24.59
CA ASP A 102 -7.19 3.93 -25.35
C ASP A 102 -7.37 2.54 -24.70
N GLY A 103 -8.56 2.27 -24.17
CA GLY A 103 -8.88 1.01 -23.52
C GLY A 103 -8.16 0.78 -22.18
N LYS A 104 -7.63 1.85 -21.57
CA LYS A 104 -6.96 1.84 -20.27
C LYS A 104 -7.65 2.78 -19.30
N LEU A 105 -7.53 2.46 -18.01
CA LEU A 105 -8.01 3.28 -16.91
C LEU A 105 -6.82 4.00 -16.25
N TYR A 106 -6.92 5.31 -16.11
CA TYR A 106 -5.90 6.17 -15.51
C TYR A 106 -6.45 6.82 -14.24
N GLY A 107 -5.62 6.91 -13.21
CA GLY A 107 -5.90 7.52 -11.93
C GLY A 107 -4.92 7.01 -10.88
N LEU A 108 -4.70 7.76 -9.82
CA LEU A 108 -3.79 7.38 -8.73
C LEU A 108 -4.36 6.21 -7.94
N GLY A 109 -3.61 5.10 -7.89
CA GLY A 109 -4.06 3.84 -7.26
C GLY A 109 -4.90 2.93 -8.18
N THR A 110 -4.99 3.20 -9.48
CA THR A 110 -5.65 2.27 -10.42
C THR A 110 -4.91 0.94 -10.50
N ALA A 111 -3.61 0.95 -10.64
CA ALA A 111 -2.79 -0.26 -10.66
C ALA A 111 -2.25 -0.61 -9.27
N ASP A 112 -1.84 0.38 -8.50
CA ASP A 112 -1.19 0.27 -7.20
C ASP A 112 -1.96 1.07 -6.14
N MET A 113 -2.78 0.37 -5.30
CA MET A 113 -3.44 -0.88 -5.72
C MET A 113 -4.93 -0.87 -5.36
N LYS A 114 -5.54 0.34 -5.20
CA LYS A 114 -6.97 0.49 -4.85
C LYS A 114 -7.89 -0.22 -5.84
N GLY A 115 -7.50 -0.25 -7.13
CA GLY A 115 -8.24 -0.97 -8.17
C GLY A 115 -8.47 -2.45 -7.87
N PHE A 116 -7.59 -3.09 -7.12
CA PHE A 116 -7.76 -4.50 -6.74
C PHE A 116 -9.07 -4.75 -5.99
N PHE A 117 -9.49 -3.82 -5.13
CA PHE A 117 -10.75 -3.96 -4.40
C PHE A 117 -11.98 -3.89 -5.33
N ALA A 118 -11.90 -3.13 -6.43
CA ALA A 118 -12.97 -3.13 -7.43
C ALA A 118 -13.10 -4.51 -8.10
N PHE A 119 -11.97 -5.15 -8.43
CA PHE A 119 -11.97 -6.50 -9.00
C PHE A 119 -12.50 -7.55 -8.01
N ILE A 120 -12.15 -7.46 -6.72
CA ILE A 120 -12.71 -8.34 -5.68
C ILE A 120 -14.23 -8.19 -5.62
N LEU A 121 -14.73 -6.97 -5.52
CA LEU A 121 -16.17 -6.70 -5.42
C LEU A 121 -16.91 -7.17 -6.66
N ASP A 122 -16.34 -6.99 -7.85
CA ASP A 122 -16.94 -7.46 -9.09
C ASP A 122 -16.95 -8.99 -9.19
N ALA A 123 -15.84 -9.64 -8.84
CA ALA A 123 -15.77 -11.10 -8.79
C ALA A 123 -16.77 -11.71 -7.81
N LEU A 124 -17.04 -11.04 -6.69
CA LEU A 124 -18.01 -11.50 -5.69
C LEU A 124 -19.48 -11.28 -6.12
N ARG A 125 -19.72 -10.50 -7.14
CA ARG A 125 -21.08 -10.17 -7.63
C ARG A 125 -21.90 -11.41 -7.99
N ASP A 126 -21.24 -12.40 -8.61
CA ASP A 126 -21.84 -13.63 -9.09
C ASP A 126 -21.55 -14.84 -8.19
N VAL A 127 -20.87 -14.63 -7.07
CA VAL A 127 -20.56 -15.70 -6.12
C VAL A 127 -21.68 -15.85 -5.10
N ASP A 128 -22.24 -17.05 -5.00
CA ASP A 128 -23.11 -17.40 -3.89
C ASP A 128 -22.28 -17.71 -2.65
N VAL A 129 -22.05 -16.65 -1.86
CA VAL A 129 -21.21 -16.73 -0.64
C VAL A 129 -21.74 -17.72 0.40
N THR A 130 -23.01 -18.12 0.32
CA THR A 130 -23.60 -19.13 1.23
C THR A 130 -23.10 -20.54 0.93
N LYS A 131 -22.53 -20.77 -0.25
CA LYS A 131 -21.98 -22.06 -0.68
C LYS A 131 -20.48 -22.20 -0.47
N LEU A 132 -19.84 -21.20 0.12
CA LEU A 132 -18.42 -21.28 0.46
C LEU A 132 -18.16 -22.43 1.44
N LYS A 133 -17.22 -23.31 1.07
CA LYS A 133 -16.81 -24.44 1.91
C LYS A 133 -15.79 -24.05 2.97
N LYS A 134 -15.11 -22.93 2.77
CA LYS A 134 -14.10 -22.36 3.66
C LYS A 134 -14.28 -20.86 3.73
N PRO A 135 -13.75 -20.20 4.77
CA PRO A 135 -13.85 -18.75 4.88
C PRO A 135 -13.16 -18.00 3.76
N LEU A 136 -13.71 -16.86 3.41
CA LEU A 136 -13.08 -15.84 2.58
C LEU A 136 -12.84 -14.59 3.43
N TYR A 137 -11.63 -14.08 3.37
CA TYR A 137 -11.18 -12.89 4.08
C TYR A 137 -10.71 -11.84 3.09
N ILE A 138 -11.11 -10.59 3.31
CA ILE A 138 -10.63 -9.42 2.56
C ILE A 138 -9.94 -8.52 3.57
N LEU A 139 -8.66 -8.26 3.35
CA LEU A 139 -7.86 -7.37 4.19
C LEU A 139 -7.46 -6.13 3.39
N ALA A 140 -7.87 -4.99 3.90
CA ALA A 140 -7.44 -3.69 3.39
C ALA A 140 -6.52 -3.05 4.45
N THR A 141 -5.26 -2.82 4.11
CA THR A 141 -4.25 -2.27 5.02
C THR A 141 -3.96 -0.81 4.74
N ALA A 142 -3.36 -0.15 5.72
CA ALA A 142 -2.90 1.23 5.65
C ALA A 142 -1.38 1.32 5.63
N ASP A 143 -0.85 2.43 5.09
CA ASP A 143 0.56 2.83 5.16
C ASP A 143 1.55 1.82 4.55
N GLU A 144 1.15 1.11 3.51
CA GLU A 144 2.07 0.22 2.80
C GLU A 144 3.22 1.02 2.17
N GLU A 145 2.88 2.13 1.51
CA GLU A 145 3.80 2.99 0.75
C GLU A 145 4.82 3.75 1.62
N THR A 146 4.72 3.63 2.95
CA THR A 146 5.64 4.30 3.88
C THR A 146 6.25 3.34 4.89
N SER A 147 5.47 2.94 5.88
CA SER A 147 5.97 2.20 7.04
C SER A 147 5.49 0.74 7.10
N MET A 148 4.54 0.35 6.25
CA MET A 148 3.80 -0.92 6.33
C MET A 148 3.08 -1.12 7.68
N ALA A 149 2.75 -0.02 8.38
CA ALA A 149 2.22 -0.07 9.74
C ALA A 149 0.95 -0.92 9.84
N GLY A 150 0.04 -0.80 8.86
CA GLY A 150 -1.19 -1.56 8.84
C GLY A 150 -0.97 -3.06 8.72
N ALA A 151 -0.16 -3.49 7.76
CA ALA A 151 0.13 -4.91 7.54
C ALA A 151 0.90 -5.51 8.72
N ARG A 152 1.84 -4.77 9.29
CA ARG A 152 2.63 -5.19 10.46
C ARG A 152 1.73 -5.36 11.68
N TYR A 153 0.89 -4.36 11.98
CA TYR A 153 -0.07 -4.44 13.10
C TYR A 153 -1.01 -5.63 12.95
N PHE A 154 -1.55 -5.85 11.74
CA PHE A 154 -2.39 -7.01 11.48
C PHE A 154 -1.64 -8.33 11.73
N ALA A 155 -0.42 -8.48 11.20
CA ALA A 155 0.37 -9.70 11.35
C ALA A 155 0.70 -10.02 12.82
N GLU A 156 0.92 -8.99 13.65
CA GLU A 156 1.24 -9.14 15.08
C GLU A 156 0.01 -9.47 15.93
N THR A 157 -1.17 -9.02 15.52
CA THR A 157 -2.38 -9.13 16.36
C THR A 157 -3.37 -10.19 15.90
N THR A 158 -3.28 -10.65 14.63
CA THR A 158 -4.26 -11.59 14.09
C THR A 158 -4.02 -13.03 14.52
N ALA A 159 -5.11 -13.71 14.86
CA ALA A 159 -5.14 -15.17 15.01
C ALA A 159 -5.48 -15.92 13.71
N LEU A 160 -5.75 -15.20 12.60
CA LEU A 160 -6.10 -15.80 11.33
C LEU A 160 -4.97 -16.68 10.78
N ARG A 161 -5.36 -17.83 10.22
CA ARG A 161 -4.45 -18.76 9.54
C ARG A 161 -5.12 -19.25 8.26
N PRO A 162 -5.17 -18.41 7.20
CA PRO A 162 -5.70 -18.82 5.90
C PRO A 162 -4.83 -19.90 5.28
N ASP A 163 -5.43 -20.75 4.43
CA ASP A 163 -4.67 -21.76 3.67
C ASP A 163 -3.77 -21.12 2.60
N CYS A 164 -4.21 -20.00 2.04
CA CYS A 164 -3.45 -19.21 1.08
C CYS A 164 -3.86 -17.74 1.15
N ALA A 165 -2.96 -16.88 0.67
CA ALA A 165 -3.20 -15.46 0.50
C ALA A 165 -2.86 -15.03 -0.92
N ILE A 166 -3.65 -14.11 -1.47
CA ILE A 166 -3.36 -13.40 -2.71
C ILE A 166 -3.26 -11.92 -2.36
N ILE A 167 -2.13 -11.31 -2.71
CA ILE A 167 -1.89 -9.88 -2.58
C ILE A 167 -1.96 -9.30 -3.98
N GLY A 168 -2.81 -8.30 -4.18
CA GLY A 168 -3.16 -7.77 -5.51
C GLY A 168 -2.19 -6.74 -6.07
N GLU A 169 -0.90 -6.86 -5.77
CA GLU A 169 0.16 -5.99 -6.28
C GLU A 169 0.32 -6.06 -7.81
N PRO A 170 0.75 -4.97 -8.46
CA PRO A 170 0.88 -4.90 -9.92
C PRO A 170 2.10 -5.70 -10.42
N THR A 171 1.92 -6.98 -10.66
CA THR A 171 2.96 -7.93 -11.11
C THR A 171 2.86 -8.27 -12.60
N SER A 172 2.20 -7.43 -13.41
CA SER A 172 1.90 -7.70 -14.83
C SER A 172 1.16 -9.03 -15.03
N LEU A 173 0.27 -9.39 -14.10
CA LEU A 173 -0.51 -10.64 -14.06
C LEU A 173 0.37 -11.90 -13.98
N GLN A 174 1.62 -11.79 -13.55
CA GLN A 174 2.49 -12.93 -13.30
C GLN A 174 2.43 -13.29 -11.82
N PRO A 175 2.15 -14.55 -11.47
CA PRO A 175 2.20 -14.98 -10.08
C PRO A 175 3.61 -14.85 -9.51
N VAL A 176 3.76 -14.06 -8.45
CA VAL A 176 5.03 -13.89 -7.74
C VAL A 176 4.88 -14.51 -6.35
N ARG A 177 5.78 -15.43 -5.98
CA ARG A 177 5.73 -16.15 -4.70
C ARG A 177 6.73 -15.63 -3.66
N ALA A 178 7.61 -14.73 -4.05
CA ALA A 178 8.61 -14.13 -3.18
C ALA A 178 9.08 -12.80 -3.78
N HIS A 179 9.52 -11.90 -2.94
CA HIS A 179 10.12 -10.63 -3.34
C HIS A 179 11.36 -10.33 -2.50
N LYS A 180 12.18 -9.39 -2.97
CA LYS A 180 13.33 -8.89 -2.20
C LYS A 180 12.85 -8.07 -1.01
N GLY A 181 13.59 -8.13 0.10
CA GLY A 181 13.38 -7.22 1.22
C GLY A 181 13.69 -5.77 0.83
N HIS A 182 13.05 -4.84 1.52
CA HIS A 182 13.32 -3.40 1.39
C HIS A 182 13.81 -2.85 2.73
N ILE A 183 14.88 -2.05 2.69
CA ILE A 183 15.38 -1.32 3.86
C ILE A 183 15.66 0.12 3.41
N SER A 184 15.10 1.09 4.14
CA SER A 184 15.40 2.51 3.94
C SER A 184 16.21 3.03 5.13
N ASN A 185 17.34 3.66 4.84
CA ASN A 185 18.20 4.26 5.84
C ASN A 185 18.50 5.71 5.46
N ALA A 186 18.61 6.59 6.46
CA ALA A 186 19.07 7.95 6.29
C ALA A 186 20.42 8.15 6.98
N ILE A 187 21.35 8.76 6.28
CA ILE A 187 22.65 9.17 6.83
C ILE A 187 22.60 10.70 7.00
N ARG A 188 22.78 11.14 8.24
CA ARG A 188 22.91 12.56 8.56
C ARG A 188 24.31 12.84 9.01
N ILE A 189 24.96 13.82 8.38
CA ILE A 189 26.29 14.30 8.77
C ILE A 189 26.16 15.72 9.29
N GLN A 190 26.68 15.93 10.47
CA GLN A 190 26.73 17.26 11.10
C GLN A 190 28.16 17.78 11.05
N GLY A 191 28.35 18.90 10.40
CA GLY A 191 29.64 19.60 10.36
C GLY A 191 29.79 20.57 11.53
N GLN A 192 30.94 21.25 11.54
CA GLN A 192 31.24 22.32 12.49
C GLN A 192 31.54 23.61 11.71
N SER A 193 30.90 24.69 12.08
CA SER A 193 31.16 26.00 11.47
C SER A 193 32.59 26.49 11.83
N GLY A 194 33.26 27.04 10.84
CA GLY A 194 34.54 27.70 10.98
C GLY A 194 34.54 29.04 10.24
N HIS A 195 35.48 29.95 10.59
CA HIS A 195 35.64 31.19 9.86
C HIS A 195 36.25 30.91 8.46
N SER A 196 35.78 31.61 7.46
CA SER A 196 36.18 31.39 6.05
C SER A 196 37.67 31.59 5.81
N SER A 197 38.36 32.41 6.64
CA SER A 197 39.81 32.64 6.57
C SER A 197 40.64 31.51 7.21
N ASP A 198 40.02 30.63 8.00
CA ASP A 198 40.70 29.49 8.65
C ASP A 198 39.76 28.27 8.65
N PRO A 199 39.54 27.66 7.48
CA PRO A 199 38.64 26.53 7.34
C PRO A 199 39.07 25.28 8.11
N ALA A 200 40.35 25.19 8.51
CA ALA A 200 40.85 24.07 9.30
C ALA A 200 40.29 23.98 10.71
N ARG A 201 39.64 25.04 11.20
CA ARG A 201 38.91 25.04 12.48
C ARG A 201 37.44 24.56 12.36
N GLY A 202 36.98 24.35 11.15
CA GLY A 202 35.63 23.81 10.88
C GLY A 202 35.69 22.34 10.45
N VAL A 203 34.52 21.79 10.28
CA VAL A 203 34.32 20.45 9.68
C VAL A 203 33.28 20.57 8.56
N ASN A 204 33.73 20.34 7.33
CA ASN A 204 32.85 20.46 6.17
C ASN A 204 31.99 19.19 6.02
N ALA A 205 30.69 19.30 6.30
CA ALA A 205 29.75 18.19 6.20
C ALA A 205 29.59 17.64 4.77
N ILE A 206 29.86 18.48 3.75
CA ILE A 206 29.78 18.06 2.34
C ILE A 206 30.94 17.13 2.00
N GLU A 207 32.15 17.44 2.45
CA GLU A 207 33.33 16.59 2.25
C GLU A 207 33.14 15.23 2.94
N LEU A 208 32.70 15.25 4.20
CA LEU A 208 32.37 14.01 4.91
C LEU A 208 31.25 13.19 4.23
N MET A 209 30.26 13.86 3.66
CA MET A 209 29.19 13.18 2.91
C MET A 209 29.71 12.57 1.63
N HIS A 210 30.61 13.25 0.92
CA HIS A 210 31.30 12.71 -0.26
C HIS A 210 32.01 11.38 0.05
N ASP A 211 32.76 11.34 1.14
CA ASP A 211 33.48 10.13 1.58
C ASP A 211 32.48 9.01 1.96
N ALA A 212 31.41 9.36 2.70
CA ALA A 212 30.38 8.42 3.06
C ALA A 212 29.68 7.81 1.81
N ILE A 213 29.37 8.62 0.80
CA ILE A 213 28.81 8.16 -0.48
C ILE A 213 29.80 7.21 -1.18
N GLY A 214 31.09 7.52 -1.19
CA GLY A 214 32.11 6.64 -1.75
C GLY A 214 32.12 5.24 -1.12
N HIS A 215 32.04 5.15 0.20
CA HIS A 215 31.95 3.90 0.93
C HIS A 215 30.65 3.11 0.64
N ILE A 216 29.50 3.82 0.53
CA ILE A 216 28.22 3.18 0.17
C ILE A 216 28.28 2.59 -1.24
N LEU A 217 28.86 3.30 -2.20
CA LEU A 217 29.01 2.81 -3.56
C LEU A 217 29.91 1.56 -3.62
N GLN A 218 31.03 1.54 -2.86
CA GLN A 218 31.87 0.35 -2.72
C GLN A 218 31.08 -0.82 -2.10
N LEU A 219 30.33 -0.57 -1.03
CA LEU A 219 29.48 -1.60 -0.41
C LEU A 219 28.48 -2.16 -1.40
N ARG A 220 27.81 -1.30 -2.17
CA ARG A 220 26.88 -1.72 -3.24
C ARG A 220 27.53 -2.68 -4.23
N ASP A 221 28.73 -2.35 -4.68
CA ASP A 221 29.40 -3.14 -5.71
C ASP A 221 29.89 -4.48 -5.12
N ASN A 222 30.39 -4.49 -3.90
CA ASN A 222 30.75 -5.72 -3.18
C ASN A 222 29.55 -6.64 -2.93
N LEU A 223 28.35 -6.05 -2.65
CA LEU A 223 27.13 -6.84 -2.47
C LEU A 223 26.66 -7.46 -3.78
N LYS A 224 26.79 -6.77 -4.91
CA LYS A 224 26.47 -7.32 -6.23
C LYS A 224 27.34 -8.53 -6.59
N GLU A 225 28.61 -8.53 -6.19
CA GLU A 225 29.52 -9.65 -6.43
C GLU A 225 29.21 -10.86 -5.53
N ARG A 226 28.73 -10.63 -4.29
CA ARG A 226 28.48 -11.69 -3.30
C ARG A 226 27.12 -12.36 -3.44
N TYR A 227 26.13 -11.65 -3.92
CA TYR A 227 24.74 -12.10 -3.93
C TYR A 227 24.17 -12.01 -5.34
N HIS A 228 24.30 -13.11 -6.09
CA HIS A 228 23.59 -13.32 -7.34
C HIS A 228 22.28 -14.09 -7.02
N TYR A 229 21.15 -13.53 -7.39
CA TYR A 229 19.90 -14.28 -7.50
C TYR A 229 19.67 -14.59 -8.98
N GLU A 230 19.69 -15.86 -9.31
CA GLU A 230 19.21 -16.38 -10.60
C GLU A 230 17.68 -16.38 -10.68
#